data_df99f48d905d3199a50ef5d4c60515b8
#
_entry.id   df99f48d905d3199a50ef5d4c60515b8
#
_cell.length_a   1.000
_cell.length_b   1.000
_cell.length_c   1.000
_cell.angle_alpha   90.00
_cell.angle_beta   90.00
_cell.angle_gamma   90.00
#
_symmetry.space_group_name_H-M   'P 1'
#
loop_
_entity.id
_entity.type
_entity.pdbx_description
1 polymer ?
#
loop_
_entity_poly.entity_id
_entity_poly.type
_entity_poly.pdbx_seq_one_letter_code
_entity_poly.pdbx_strand_id
1 'polypeptide(L)'
;MPTKKEQYSQFIKTEAKRLGFLDCGIAEAAFLEEEAPRLEDWLKNGFHGQMHYMQNHFDKRLDPRLLVDGAKSVISLSYNYYPEDIQREDTYQVSKYAYGEDYHHVIKGKLKELLQSIQEEIGEVSGRAFVDSAPVLERAWAEKAGLGWNGKHTLLIQKQQGSFFFLAELIVDLELEYDVPFTTDHCGDCTKCIDACPTDAILPDNKIDASRCISYFTIELKENIPTEFQNQMKDWMFGCDICQDVCPWNRFSKAHQEPLFQPKKELLEMTKKEWQEITEDTFKKVFKKSAVKRTKYSGITRNIQFLKE
;
A
#
# COMPACT_ATOMS: atom_id res chain seq x y z
N MET A 1 -10.52 37.08 -1.59
CA MET A 1 -9.55 36.56 -0.62
C MET A 1 -9.92 35.09 -0.40
N PRO A 2 -8.93 34.18 -0.26
CA PRO A 2 -9.23 32.78 0.02
C PRO A 2 -9.98 32.63 1.36
N THR A 3 -10.90 31.70 1.41
CA THR A 3 -11.63 31.32 2.63
C THR A 3 -10.66 30.70 3.66
N LYS A 4 -11.09 30.61 4.92
CA LYS A 4 -10.30 29.92 5.94
C LYS A 4 -10.07 28.44 5.59
N LYS A 5 -11.08 27.77 5.01
CA LYS A 5 -10.96 26.37 4.57
C LYS A 5 -9.88 26.21 3.50
N GLU A 6 -9.87 27.08 2.48
CA GLU A 6 -8.83 27.09 1.43
C GLU A 6 -7.44 27.36 2.00
N GLN A 7 -7.31 28.30 2.95
CA GLN A 7 -6.03 28.60 3.61
C GLN A 7 -5.52 27.39 4.39
N TYR A 8 -6.36 26.73 5.16
CA TYR A 8 -6.02 25.55 5.94
C TYR A 8 -5.65 24.37 5.05
N SER A 9 -6.42 24.12 3.99
CA SER A 9 -6.12 23.06 3.02
C SER A 9 -4.78 23.29 2.32
N GLN A 10 -4.49 24.54 1.93
CA GLN A 10 -3.21 24.90 1.31
C GLN A 10 -2.04 24.75 2.29
N PHE A 11 -2.20 25.12 3.55
CA PHE A 11 -1.21 24.92 4.59
C PHE A 11 -0.90 23.44 4.76
N ILE A 12 -1.94 22.60 4.91
CA ILE A 12 -1.79 21.15 5.09
C ILE A 12 -1.05 20.52 3.91
N LYS A 13 -1.41 20.85 2.67
CA LYS A 13 -0.73 20.36 1.46
C LYS A 13 0.73 20.80 1.40
N THR A 14 1.02 22.03 1.80
CA THR A 14 2.40 22.56 1.84
C THR A 14 3.23 21.83 2.89
N GLU A 15 2.66 21.59 4.06
CA GLU A 15 3.32 20.91 5.15
C GLU A 15 3.53 19.41 4.87
N ALA A 16 2.55 18.74 4.26
CA ALA A 16 2.70 17.38 3.77
C ALA A 16 3.88 17.25 2.80
N LYS A 17 4.01 18.20 1.87
CA LYS A 17 5.16 18.25 0.94
C LYS A 17 6.48 18.46 1.67
N ARG A 18 6.52 19.35 2.68
CA ARG A 18 7.72 19.57 3.53
C ARG A 18 8.14 18.27 4.22
N LEU A 19 7.20 17.47 4.67
CA LEU A 19 7.43 16.17 5.33
C LEU A 19 7.81 15.04 4.35
N GLY A 20 7.84 15.33 3.04
CA GLY A 20 8.30 14.39 2.00
C GLY A 20 7.19 13.54 1.39
N PHE A 21 5.90 13.82 1.66
CA PHE A 21 4.83 13.19 0.92
C PHE A 21 4.86 13.62 -0.56
N LEU A 22 4.57 12.69 -1.46
CA LEU A 22 4.52 12.94 -2.90
C LEU A 22 3.34 13.85 -3.26
N ASP A 23 2.18 13.52 -2.68
CA ASP A 23 0.94 14.20 -2.95
C ASP A 23 0.02 14.16 -1.72
N CYS A 24 -0.91 15.10 -1.65
CA CYS A 24 -1.85 15.27 -0.57
C CYS A 24 -3.18 15.76 -1.14
N GLY A 25 -4.22 14.98 -0.96
CA GLY A 25 -5.59 15.33 -1.35
C GLY A 25 -6.55 15.26 -0.15
N ILE A 26 -7.65 15.97 -0.24
CA ILE A 26 -8.62 16.12 0.86
C ILE A 26 -10.01 15.76 0.34
N ALA A 27 -10.68 14.82 1.01
CA ALA A 27 -12.06 14.44 0.73
C ALA A 27 -12.96 14.70 1.94
N GLU A 28 -14.26 14.90 1.70
CA GLU A 28 -15.26 14.92 2.75
C GLU A 28 -15.35 13.56 3.45
N ALA A 29 -15.37 13.55 4.78
CA ALA A 29 -15.61 12.35 5.56
C ALA A 29 -17.09 11.94 5.49
N ALA A 30 -17.41 11.06 4.55
CA ALA A 30 -18.76 10.57 4.29
C ALA A 30 -18.77 9.05 4.14
N PHE A 31 -19.96 8.46 4.06
CA PHE A 31 -20.11 7.04 3.75
C PHE A 31 -19.69 6.75 2.29
N LEU A 32 -18.98 5.66 2.07
CA LEU A 32 -18.50 5.23 0.75
C LEU A 32 -19.56 4.37 0.04
N GLU A 33 -20.60 5.01 -0.50
CA GLU A 33 -21.76 4.36 -1.11
C GLU A 33 -21.39 3.36 -2.21
N GLU A 34 -20.43 3.72 -3.07
CA GLU A 34 -20.01 2.90 -4.21
C GLU A 34 -19.15 1.71 -3.81
N GLU A 35 -18.44 1.82 -2.68
CA GLU A 35 -17.54 0.77 -2.20
C GLU A 35 -18.27 -0.32 -1.41
N ALA A 36 -19.42 -0.02 -0.82
CA ALA A 36 -20.18 -0.99 -0.04
C ALA A 36 -20.55 -2.25 -0.85
N PRO A 37 -21.20 -2.17 -2.02
CA PRO A 37 -21.50 -3.34 -2.82
C PRO A 37 -20.25 -4.03 -3.39
N ARG A 38 -19.17 -3.30 -3.67
CA ARG A 38 -17.90 -3.85 -4.16
C ARG A 38 -17.22 -4.71 -3.10
N LEU A 39 -17.14 -4.21 -1.87
CA LEU A 39 -16.57 -4.94 -0.74
C LEU A 39 -17.41 -6.16 -0.38
N GLU A 40 -18.72 -6.01 -0.36
CA GLU A 40 -19.64 -7.12 -0.08
C GLU A 40 -19.52 -8.25 -1.11
N ASP A 41 -19.51 -7.93 -2.40
CA ASP A 41 -19.31 -8.88 -3.50
C ASP A 41 -17.96 -9.59 -3.37
N TRP A 42 -16.89 -8.86 -3.12
CA TRP A 42 -15.55 -9.40 -2.95
C TRP A 42 -15.45 -10.38 -1.78
N LEU A 43 -16.09 -10.07 -0.66
CA LEU A 43 -16.17 -10.93 0.52
C LEU A 43 -17.04 -12.17 0.28
N LYS A 44 -18.19 -12.02 -0.37
CA LYS A 44 -19.11 -13.13 -0.72
C LYS A 44 -18.46 -14.16 -1.65
N ASN A 45 -17.64 -13.70 -2.58
CA ASN A 45 -16.90 -14.58 -3.49
C ASN A 45 -15.66 -15.24 -2.84
N GLY A 46 -15.35 -14.94 -1.58
CA GLY A 46 -14.19 -15.51 -0.88
C GLY A 46 -12.85 -15.01 -1.38
N PHE A 47 -12.81 -13.94 -2.18
CA PHE A 47 -11.59 -13.41 -2.79
C PHE A 47 -10.56 -12.88 -1.78
N HIS A 48 -10.96 -12.71 -0.52
CA HIS A 48 -10.07 -12.34 0.59
C HIS A 48 -9.22 -13.52 1.12
N GLY A 49 -9.47 -14.75 0.67
CA GLY A 49 -8.78 -15.93 1.21
C GLY A 49 -8.92 -16.04 2.74
N GLN A 50 -7.79 -16.24 3.43
CA GLN A 50 -7.75 -16.31 4.89
C GLN A 50 -7.62 -14.94 5.59
N MET A 51 -7.73 -13.84 4.87
CA MET A 51 -7.70 -12.50 5.47
C MET A 51 -9.06 -12.17 6.13
N HIS A 52 -9.49 -12.97 7.11
CA HIS A 52 -10.79 -12.81 7.80
C HIS A 52 -10.95 -11.44 8.46
N TYR A 53 -9.84 -10.75 8.77
CA TYR A 53 -9.88 -9.37 9.25
C TYR A 53 -10.54 -8.40 8.27
N MET A 54 -10.63 -8.74 6.98
CA MET A 54 -11.35 -7.94 5.98
C MET A 54 -12.86 -7.94 6.18
N GLN A 55 -13.41 -9.00 6.77
CA GLN A 55 -14.84 -9.10 7.14
C GLN A 55 -15.15 -8.27 8.39
N ASN A 56 -14.14 -8.06 9.25
CA ASN A 56 -14.33 -7.34 10.49
C ASN A 56 -14.51 -5.83 10.25
N HIS A 57 -15.38 -5.22 11.05
CA HIS A 57 -15.59 -3.77 11.02
C HIS A 57 -16.04 -3.25 9.64
N PHE A 58 -16.92 -3.99 8.94
CA PHE A 58 -17.42 -3.64 7.62
C PHE A 58 -17.90 -2.18 7.56
N ASP A 59 -18.77 -1.76 8.50
CA ASP A 59 -19.32 -0.41 8.55
C ASP A 59 -18.22 0.65 8.74
N LYS A 60 -17.21 0.36 9.58
CA LYS A 60 -16.08 1.28 9.81
C LYS A 60 -15.17 1.43 8.59
N ARG A 61 -15.12 0.42 7.71
CA ARG A 61 -14.37 0.51 6.45
C ARG A 61 -15.01 1.49 5.48
N LEU A 62 -16.32 1.61 5.57
CA LEU A 62 -17.12 2.43 4.68
C LEU A 62 -17.39 3.84 5.22
N ASP A 63 -17.30 4.02 6.54
CA ASP A 63 -17.60 5.31 7.17
C ASP A 63 -16.49 5.73 8.14
N PRO A 64 -15.66 6.71 7.77
CA PRO A 64 -14.56 7.17 8.61
C PRO A 64 -15.05 7.87 9.89
N ARG A 65 -16.29 8.33 9.94
CA ARG A 65 -16.91 8.95 11.13
C ARG A 65 -17.13 7.94 12.26
N LEU A 66 -17.14 6.64 11.95
CA LEU A 66 -17.14 5.57 12.93
C LEU A 66 -15.75 5.24 13.49
N LEU A 67 -14.69 5.81 12.91
CA LEU A 67 -13.30 5.65 13.35
C LEU A 67 -12.81 6.84 14.15
N VAL A 68 -13.26 8.04 13.79
CA VAL A 68 -12.90 9.31 14.43
C VAL A 68 -14.18 10.09 14.68
N ASP A 69 -14.48 10.31 15.95
CA ASP A 69 -15.68 11.04 16.35
C ASP A 69 -15.61 12.49 15.83
N GLY A 70 -16.72 12.97 15.27
CA GLY A 70 -16.78 14.29 14.67
C GLY A 70 -16.00 14.49 13.37
N ALA A 71 -15.48 13.42 12.75
CA ALA A 71 -14.71 13.51 11.50
C ALA A 71 -15.46 14.28 10.41
N LYS A 72 -14.76 15.22 9.77
CA LYS A 72 -15.26 16.05 8.67
C LYS A 72 -14.43 15.91 7.41
N SER A 73 -13.12 15.63 7.55
CA SER A 73 -12.22 15.52 6.42
C SER A 73 -11.35 14.29 6.53
N VAL A 74 -11.10 13.65 5.36
CA VAL A 74 -10.10 12.63 5.16
C VAL A 74 -8.98 13.21 4.30
N ILE A 75 -7.80 13.36 4.88
CA ILE A 75 -6.59 13.81 4.20
C ILE A 75 -5.85 12.56 3.76
N SER A 76 -5.86 12.26 2.46
CA SER A 76 -5.14 11.14 1.87
C SER A 76 -3.80 11.60 1.34
N LEU A 77 -2.76 10.81 1.61
CA LEU A 77 -1.38 11.14 1.26
C LEU A 77 -0.72 9.94 0.57
N SER A 78 0.19 10.23 -0.34
CA SER A 78 1.05 9.21 -0.96
C SER A 78 2.50 9.42 -0.56
N TYR A 79 3.24 8.31 -0.31
CA TYR A 79 4.64 8.36 0.12
C TYR A 79 5.49 7.38 -0.68
N ASN A 80 6.49 7.88 -1.41
CA ASN A 80 7.30 7.12 -2.34
C ASN A 80 8.15 6.05 -1.66
N TYR A 81 8.14 4.82 -2.24
CA TYR A 81 9.05 3.75 -1.83
C TYR A 81 9.88 3.15 -2.98
N TYR A 82 9.77 3.69 -4.19
CA TYR A 82 10.51 3.16 -5.32
C TYR A 82 12.03 3.30 -5.07
N PRO A 83 12.80 2.21 -5.02
CA PRO A 83 14.21 2.25 -4.67
C PRO A 83 15.07 2.66 -5.88
N GLU A 84 16.26 3.19 -5.62
CA GLU A 84 17.31 3.38 -6.64
C GLU A 84 18.00 2.04 -6.94
N ASP A 85 18.36 1.31 -5.89
CA ASP A 85 19.00 0.01 -6.00
C ASP A 85 17.97 -1.11 -5.85
N ILE A 86 18.00 -2.09 -6.76
CA ILE A 86 17.13 -3.26 -6.75
C ILE A 86 17.93 -4.54 -6.54
N GLN A 87 17.24 -5.58 -6.04
CA GLN A 87 17.87 -6.90 -5.94
C GLN A 87 18.31 -7.40 -7.31
N ARG A 88 19.34 -8.22 -7.30
CA ARG A 88 19.75 -8.98 -8.49
C ARG A 88 18.61 -9.90 -8.98
N GLU A 89 18.52 -10.07 -10.28
CA GLU A 89 17.40 -10.83 -10.90
C GLU A 89 17.52 -12.35 -10.69
N ASP A 90 18.75 -12.87 -10.50
CA ASP A 90 19.05 -14.29 -10.41
C ASP A 90 18.92 -14.86 -8.98
N THR A 91 18.14 -14.19 -8.12
CA THR A 91 17.92 -14.60 -6.72
C THR A 91 16.43 -14.61 -6.36
N TYR A 92 16.11 -15.09 -5.14
CA TYR A 92 14.74 -14.96 -4.62
C TYR A 92 14.41 -13.50 -4.33
N GLN A 93 13.21 -13.08 -4.74
CA GLN A 93 12.78 -11.71 -4.75
C GLN A 93 11.96 -11.32 -3.51
N VAL A 94 12.18 -10.11 -3.05
CA VAL A 94 11.36 -9.41 -2.06
C VAL A 94 10.72 -8.21 -2.75
N SER A 95 9.44 -7.94 -2.50
CA SER A 95 8.75 -6.77 -3.05
C SER A 95 9.44 -5.48 -2.59
N LYS A 96 9.59 -4.52 -3.51
CA LYS A 96 10.34 -3.27 -3.31
C LYS A 96 9.88 -2.48 -2.08
N TYR A 97 8.57 -2.54 -1.76
CA TYR A 97 8.04 -1.83 -0.60
C TYR A 97 8.63 -2.29 0.75
N ALA A 98 9.21 -3.49 0.79
CA ALA A 98 9.74 -4.10 2.01
C ALA A 98 11.28 -4.06 2.10
N TYR A 99 11.95 -3.32 1.23
CA TYR A 99 13.41 -3.24 1.18
C TYR A 99 14.01 -2.55 2.42
N GLY A 100 13.37 -1.52 2.91
CA GLY A 100 13.85 -0.73 4.05
C GLY A 100 13.17 -1.05 5.38
N GLU A 101 13.10 -0.04 6.24
CA GLU A 101 12.37 -0.13 7.49
C GLU A 101 10.86 -0.17 7.25
N ASP A 102 10.13 -0.68 8.23
CA ASP A 102 8.68 -0.86 8.20
C ASP A 102 7.97 0.50 8.04
N TYR A 103 7.34 0.67 6.89
CA TYR A 103 6.64 1.88 6.49
C TYR A 103 5.54 2.31 7.47
N HIS A 104 4.93 1.38 8.18
CA HIS A 104 3.94 1.70 9.21
C HIS A 104 4.51 2.63 10.28
N HIS A 105 5.76 2.43 10.68
CA HIS A 105 6.40 3.27 11.69
C HIS A 105 6.89 4.60 11.10
N VAL A 106 7.51 4.55 9.92
CA VAL A 106 8.07 5.73 9.25
C VAL A 106 6.97 6.73 8.93
N ILE A 107 5.92 6.28 8.24
CA ILE A 107 4.84 7.16 7.78
C ILE A 107 3.96 7.63 8.96
N LYS A 108 3.67 6.76 9.95
CA LYS A 108 2.95 7.20 11.15
C LYS A 108 3.69 8.29 11.92
N GLY A 109 5.01 8.27 11.93
CA GLY A 109 5.82 9.35 12.51
C GLY A 109 5.54 10.68 11.81
N LYS A 110 5.59 10.68 10.48
CA LYS A 110 5.33 11.87 9.64
C LYS A 110 3.88 12.37 9.75
N LEU A 111 2.91 11.45 9.82
CA LEU A 111 1.50 11.84 10.02
C LEU A 111 1.26 12.48 11.41
N LYS A 112 1.96 12.03 12.44
CA LYS A 112 1.90 12.67 13.76
C LYS A 112 2.49 14.07 13.73
N GLU A 113 3.62 14.25 13.05
CA GLU A 113 4.24 15.56 12.85
C GLU A 113 3.31 16.49 12.06
N LEU A 114 2.66 15.99 11.00
CA LEU A 114 1.66 16.74 10.25
C LEU A 114 0.48 17.17 11.13
N LEU A 115 -0.08 16.26 11.93
CA LEU A 115 -1.18 16.59 12.84
C LEU A 115 -0.76 17.64 13.87
N GLN A 116 0.44 17.52 14.41
CA GLN A 116 0.97 18.51 15.36
C GLN A 116 1.10 19.89 14.69
N SER A 117 1.66 19.98 13.47
CA SER A 117 1.74 21.23 12.72
C SER A 117 0.37 21.85 12.46
N ILE A 118 -0.64 21.00 12.15
CA ILE A 118 -2.04 21.44 11.98
C ILE A 118 -2.57 22.04 13.29
N GLN A 119 -2.33 21.39 14.41
CA GLN A 119 -2.78 21.87 15.72
C GLN A 119 -2.09 23.16 16.16
N GLU A 120 -0.81 23.34 15.85
CA GLU A 120 -0.03 24.54 16.15
C GLU A 120 -0.51 25.75 15.33
N GLU A 121 -0.85 25.56 14.04
CA GLU A 121 -1.24 26.64 13.14
C GLU A 121 -2.75 26.97 13.25
N ILE A 122 -3.60 25.95 13.41
CA ILE A 122 -5.06 26.11 13.27
C ILE A 122 -5.76 26.14 14.64
N GLY A 123 -5.22 25.45 15.64
CA GLY A 123 -5.80 25.33 16.98
C GLY A 123 -6.27 23.91 17.29
N GLU A 124 -7.26 23.76 18.15
CA GLU A 124 -7.76 22.45 18.59
C GLU A 124 -8.36 21.67 17.40
N VAL A 125 -7.65 20.65 16.95
CA VAL A 125 -8.07 19.70 15.93
C VAL A 125 -7.86 18.29 16.46
N SER A 126 -8.94 17.52 16.49
CA SER A 126 -8.87 16.09 16.80
C SER A 126 -8.70 15.28 15.52
N GLY A 127 -7.81 14.28 15.56
CA GLY A 127 -7.59 13.44 14.40
C GLY A 127 -6.81 12.15 14.71
N ARG A 128 -6.85 11.22 13.76
CA ARG A 128 -6.10 9.95 13.84
C ARG A 128 -5.40 9.66 12.53
N ALA A 129 -4.17 9.15 12.68
CA ALA A 129 -3.33 8.70 11.58
C ALA A 129 -3.52 7.21 11.31
N PHE A 130 -3.67 6.85 10.04
CA PHE A 130 -3.86 5.50 9.56
C PHE A 130 -2.82 5.19 8.47
N VAL A 131 -2.26 3.99 8.51
CA VAL A 131 -1.35 3.43 7.51
C VAL A 131 -1.58 1.93 7.51
N ASP A 132 -2.28 1.39 6.53
CA ASP A 132 -2.50 -0.04 6.25
C ASP A 132 -2.92 -0.95 7.44
N SER A 133 -3.12 -0.42 8.62
CA SER A 133 -3.35 -1.22 9.84
C SER A 133 -4.71 -1.00 10.49
N ALA A 134 -5.68 -0.42 9.77
CA ALA A 134 -7.00 -0.08 10.25
C ALA A 134 -8.09 -0.40 9.21
N PRO A 135 -9.35 -0.44 9.62
CA PRO A 135 -10.45 -0.63 8.68
C PRO A 135 -10.75 0.66 7.89
N VAL A 136 -9.78 1.08 7.06
CA VAL A 136 -9.87 2.21 6.13
C VAL A 136 -9.68 1.68 4.71
N LEU A 137 -10.53 2.08 3.77
CA LEU A 137 -10.37 1.78 2.36
C LEU A 137 -9.48 2.87 1.71
N GLU A 138 -8.18 2.82 1.99
CA GLU A 138 -7.20 3.86 1.63
C GLU A 138 -7.24 4.24 0.15
N ARG A 139 -7.33 3.26 -0.75
CA ARG A 139 -7.41 3.50 -2.20
C ARG A 139 -8.66 4.25 -2.62
N ALA A 140 -9.81 3.94 -2.01
CA ALA A 140 -11.06 4.64 -2.29
C ALA A 140 -11.00 6.09 -1.80
N TRP A 141 -10.42 6.32 -0.64
CA TRP A 141 -10.21 7.68 -0.11
C TRP A 141 -9.23 8.48 -0.96
N ALA A 142 -8.13 7.87 -1.38
CA ALA A 142 -7.16 8.53 -2.24
C ALA A 142 -7.74 8.91 -3.61
N GLU A 143 -8.61 8.09 -4.20
CA GLU A 143 -9.35 8.41 -5.42
C GLU A 143 -10.35 9.53 -5.21
N LYS A 144 -11.13 9.50 -4.10
CA LYS A 144 -12.04 10.59 -3.72
C LYS A 144 -11.31 11.90 -3.41
N ALA A 145 -10.10 11.82 -2.88
CA ALA A 145 -9.24 12.99 -2.64
C ALA A 145 -8.46 13.45 -3.89
N GLY A 146 -8.71 12.87 -5.06
CA GLY A 146 -8.15 13.31 -6.33
C GLY A 146 -6.71 12.89 -6.59
N LEU A 147 -6.12 11.98 -5.80
CA LEU A 147 -4.71 11.59 -5.95
C LEU A 147 -4.44 10.77 -7.22
N GLY A 148 -5.42 10.03 -7.73
CA GLY A 148 -5.24 9.17 -8.88
C GLY A 148 -6.42 8.23 -9.07
N TRP A 149 -6.25 7.19 -9.89
CA TRP A 149 -7.28 6.19 -10.19
C TRP A 149 -6.85 4.79 -9.76
N ASN A 150 -7.80 3.94 -9.46
CA ASN A 150 -7.56 2.53 -9.20
C ASN A 150 -7.30 1.80 -10.54
N GLY A 151 -6.07 1.34 -10.75
CA GLY A 151 -5.69 0.60 -11.95
C GLY A 151 -6.28 -0.82 -11.99
N LYS A 152 -6.19 -1.49 -13.16
CA LYS A 152 -6.65 -2.88 -13.31
C LYS A 152 -5.94 -3.86 -12.37
N HIS A 153 -4.71 -3.56 -11.95
CA HIS A 153 -3.98 -4.32 -10.91
C HIS A 153 -4.43 -3.98 -9.48
N THR A 154 -5.50 -3.22 -9.32
CA THR A 154 -6.14 -2.81 -8.07
C THR A 154 -5.31 -1.87 -7.18
N LEU A 155 -4.17 -1.37 -7.62
CA LEU A 155 -3.41 -0.36 -6.89
C LEU A 155 -3.74 1.03 -7.45
N LEU A 156 -3.61 2.06 -6.60
CA LEU A 156 -3.75 3.44 -7.05
C LEU A 156 -2.58 3.82 -7.98
N ILE A 157 -2.90 4.53 -9.06
CA ILE A 157 -1.91 5.02 -10.03
C ILE A 157 -1.98 6.55 -10.08
N GLN A 158 -0.84 7.22 -10.01
CA GLN A 158 -0.68 8.64 -10.24
C GLN A 158 0.02 8.90 -11.57
N LYS A 159 -0.47 9.85 -12.38
CA LYS A 159 0.04 10.11 -13.74
C LYS A 159 1.54 10.33 -13.84
N GLN A 160 2.14 10.99 -12.86
CA GLN A 160 3.56 11.38 -12.88
C GLN A 160 4.44 10.58 -11.92
N GLN A 161 3.87 9.61 -11.19
CA GLN A 161 4.56 8.87 -10.14
C GLN A 161 4.45 7.35 -10.30
N GLY A 162 3.50 6.86 -11.14
CA GLY A 162 3.19 5.44 -11.23
C GLY A 162 2.39 4.95 -10.02
N SER A 163 2.74 3.79 -9.47
CA SER A 163 2.05 3.16 -8.35
C SER A 163 2.98 2.68 -7.21
N PHE A 164 4.28 2.96 -7.28
CA PHE A 164 5.25 2.57 -6.25
C PHE A 164 5.27 3.56 -5.07
N PHE A 165 4.13 3.72 -4.40
CA PHE A 165 3.99 4.54 -3.20
C PHE A 165 3.04 3.88 -2.20
N PHE A 166 3.23 4.19 -0.93
CA PHE A 166 2.29 3.88 0.15
C PHE A 166 1.18 4.92 0.18
N LEU A 167 0.01 4.49 0.63
CA LEU A 167 -1.08 5.38 1.03
C LEU A 167 -1.09 5.57 2.54
N ALA A 168 -1.61 6.69 2.97
CA ALA A 168 -1.79 7.01 4.37
C ALA A 168 -2.90 8.03 4.53
N GLU A 169 -3.67 7.95 5.60
CA GLU A 169 -4.76 8.88 5.89
C GLU A 169 -4.60 9.54 7.26
N LEU A 170 -4.94 10.82 7.28
CA LEU A 170 -5.21 11.57 8.49
C LEU A 170 -6.67 11.98 8.47
N ILE A 171 -7.48 11.38 9.35
CA ILE A 171 -8.91 11.69 9.48
C ILE A 171 -9.08 12.69 10.62
N VAL A 172 -9.72 13.84 10.35
CA VAL A 172 -9.81 14.97 11.28
C VAL A 172 -11.23 15.51 11.40
N ASP A 173 -11.53 16.14 12.55
CA ASP A 173 -12.78 16.84 12.82
C ASP A 173 -12.83 18.26 12.24
N LEU A 174 -11.80 18.65 11.50
CA LEU A 174 -11.69 19.95 10.83
C LEU A 174 -12.35 19.91 9.45
N GLU A 175 -13.20 20.86 9.16
CA GLU A 175 -13.78 21.06 7.83
C GLU A 175 -12.81 21.84 6.94
N LEU A 176 -12.44 21.24 5.80
CA LEU A 176 -11.46 21.74 4.86
C LEU A 176 -12.08 22.01 3.48
N GLU A 177 -11.34 22.62 2.58
CA GLU A 177 -11.70 22.66 1.17
C GLU A 177 -11.38 21.31 0.55
N TYR A 178 -12.36 20.66 -0.08
CA TYR A 178 -12.26 19.33 -0.64
C TYR A 178 -11.77 19.37 -2.09
N ASP A 179 -10.93 18.42 -2.43
CA ASP A 179 -10.45 18.23 -3.80
C ASP A 179 -11.51 17.51 -4.65
N VAL A 180 -11.41 17.69 -5.96
CA VAL A 180 -12.29 17.01 -6.91
C VAL A 180 -11.86 15.55 -7.03
N PRO A 181 -12.78 14.57 -6.86
CA PRO A 181 -12.46 13.16 -7.05
C PRO A 181 -11.84 12.86 -8.42
N PHE A 182 -10.94 11.90 -8.44
CA PHE A 182 -10.34 11.44 -9.69
C PHE A 182 -11.30 10.45 -10.37
N THR A 183 -11.91 10.86 -11.49
CA THR A 183 -13.00 10.08 -12.15
C THR A 183 -12.58 9.40 -13.45
N THR A 184 -11.36 9.67 -13.95
CA THR A 184 -10.92 9.19 -15.25
C THR A 184 -10.03 7.95 -15.11
N ASP A 185 -10.45 6.83 -15.72
CA ASP A 185 -9.57 5.67 -15.88
C ASP A 185 -8.61 5.88 -17.08
N HIS A 186 -7.32 5.76 -16.80
CA HIS A 186 -6.27 5.84 -17.82
C HIS A 186 -5.63 4.48 -18.16
N CYS A 187 -6.18 3.37 -17.68
CA CYS A 187 -5.79 2.03 -18.12
C CYS A 187 -6.30 1.71 -19.52
N GLY A 188 -7.50 2.21 -19.89
CA GLY A 188 -8.10 1.96 -21.19
C GLY A 188 -8.09 0.47 -21.57
N ASP A 189 -7.68 0.15 -22.78
CA ASP A 189 -7.60 -1.24 -23.30
C ASP A 189 -6.35 -2.01 -22.85
N CYS A 190 -5.46 -1.40 -22.04
CA CYS A 190 -4.22 -2.04 -21.60
C CYS A 190 -4.53 -3.22 -20.65
N THR A 191 -3.96 -4.40 -20.92
CA THR A 191 -4.11 -5.64 -20.13
C THR A 191 -2.80 -6.16 -19.57
N LYS A 192 -1.68 -5.42 -19.70
CA LYS A 192 -0.33 -5.90 -19.35
C LYS A 192 -0.21 -6.52 -17.95
N CYS A 193 -0.84 -5.92 -16.95
CA CYS A 193 -0.80 -6.45 -15.58
C CYS A 193 -1.62 -7.74 -15.43
N ILE A 194 -2.72 -7.88 -16.15
CA ILE A 194 -3.56 -9.09 -16.18
C ILE A 194 -2.76 -10.21 -16.87
N ASP A 195 -2.24 -9.96 -18.06
CA ASP A 195 -1.52 -10.93 -18.88
C ASP A 195 -0.21 -11.41 -18.22
N ALA A 196 0.41 -10.55 -17.41
CA ALA A 196 1.66 -10.86 -16.72
C ALA A 196 1.45 -11.57 -15.37
N CYS A 197 0.24 -11.60 -14.84
CA CYS A 197 -0.04 -12.24 -13.55
C CYS A 197 0.06 -13.76 -13.68
N PRO A 198 1.08 -14.41 -13.10
CA PRO A 198 1.31 -15.83 -13.37
C PRO A 198 0.30 -16.77 -12.71
N THR A 199 -0.51 -16.25 -11.80
CA THR A 199 -1.54 -17.00 -11.05
C THR A 199 -2.96 -16.57 -11.40
N ASP A 200 -3.14 -15.71 -12.41
CA ASP A 200 -4.44 -15.16 -12.83
C ASP A 200 -5.25 -14.55 -11.68
N ALA A 201 -4.55 -13.92 -10.73
CA ALA A 201 -5.18 -13.30 -9.57
C ALA A 201 -5.92 -12.00 -9.92
N ILE A 202 -5.54 -11.31 -11.02
CA ILE A 202 -6.15 -10.05 -11.43
C ILE A 202 -7.34 -10.36 -12.33
N LEU A 203 -8.52 -10.04 -11.85
CA LEU A 203 -9.79 -10.30 -12.52
C LEU A 203 -10.24 -9.06 -13.32
N PRO A 204 -11.19 -9.21 -14.27
CA PRO A 204 -11.89 -8.08 -14.88
C PRO A 204 -12.50 -7.13 -13.83
N ASP A 205 -12.87 -5.93 -14.27
CA ASP A 205 -13.55 -4.90 -13.46
C ASP A 205 -12.75 -4.42 -12.24
N ASN A 206 -11.41 -4.34 -12.39
CA ASN A 206 -10.49 -3.86 -11.36
C ASN A 206 -10.64 -4.62 -10.03
N LYS A 207 -10.83 -5.94 -10.13
CA LYS A 207 -10.92 -6.85 -8.99
C LYS A 207 -9.67 -7.72 -8.86
N ILE A 208 -9.40 -8.19 -7.67
CA ILE A 208 -8.35 -9.17 -7.40
C ILE A 208 -8.93 -10.33 -6.59
N ASP A 209 -8.67 -11.55 -7.03
CA ASP A 209 -8.78 -12.73 -6.17
C ASP A 209 -7.49 -12.86 -5.38
N ALA A 210 -7.50 -12.30 -4.16
CA ALA A 210 -6.32 -12.33 -3.32
C ALA A 210 -5.90 -13.76 -2.95
N SER A 211 -6.82 -14.71 -2.91
CA SER A 211 -6.53 -16.11 -2.60
C SER A 211 -5.63 -16.80 -3.63
N ARG A 212 -5.43 -16.17 -4.81
CA ARG A 212 -4.51 -16.60 -5.88
C ARG A 212 -3.26 -15.73 -6.00
N CYS A 213 -3.21 -14.60 -5.26
CA CYS A 213 -2.11 -13.64 -5.39
C CYS A 213 -0.83 -14.13 -4.69
N ILE A 214 0.32 -14.05 -5.37
CA ILE A 214 1.64 -14.40 -4.79
C ILE A 214 1.90 -13.58 -3.52
N SER A 215 1.53 -12.31 -3.51
CA SER A 215 1.68 -11.45 -2.33
C SER A 215 0.91 -12.02 -1.13
N TYR A 216 -0.32 -12.47 -1.34
CA TYR A 216 -1.12 -13.13 -0.31
C TYR A 216 -0.45 -14.44 0.16
N PHE A 217 0.00 -15.30 -0.74
CA PHE A 217 0.65 -16.56 -0.38
C PHE A 217 1.88 -16.36 0.50
N THR A 218 2.66 -15.34 0.18
CA THR A 218 3.97 -15.13 0.83
C THR A 218 3.88 -14.32 2.12
N ILE A 219 2.79 -13.56 2.34
CA ILE A 219 2.63 -12.66 3.48
C ILE A 219 1.51 -13.11 4.42
N GLU A 220 0.30 -13.32 3.87
CA GLU A 220 -0.92 -13.47 4.67
C GLU A 220 -1.26 -14.93 4.97
N LEU A 221 -1.06 -15.82 4.01
CA LEU A 221 -1.35 -17.26 4.16
C LEU A 221 -0.43 -17.86 5.23
N LYS A 222 -1.04 -18.51 6.24
CA LYS A 222 -0.28 -19.14 7.34
C LYS A 222 -0.07 -20.62 7.14
N GLU A 223 -0.83 -21.23 6.26
CA GLU A 223 -0.75 -22.63 5.87
C GLU A 223 0.24 -22.83 4.71
N ASN A 224 0.33 -24.05 4.21
CA ASN A 224 1.14 -24.36 3.04
C ASN A 224 0.54 -23.69 1.79
N ILE A 225 1.40 -23.20 0.91
CA ILE A 225 1.00 -22.69 -0.39
C ILE A 225 0.45 -23.88 -1.21
N PRO A 226 -0.72 -23.74 -1.88
CA PRO A 226 -1.28 -24.82 -2.68
C PRO A 226 -0.31 -25.26 -3.80
N THR A 227 -0.12 -26.56 -3.95
CA THR A 227 0.85 -27.14 -4.92
C THR A 227 0.53 -26.84 -6.38
N GLU A 228 -0.74 -26.50 -6.68
CA GLU A 228 -1.16 -26.08 -8.02
C GLU A 228 -0.45 -24.79 -8.50
N PHE A 229 0.07 -23.96 -7.57
CA PHE A 229 0.83 -22.74 -7.88
C PHE A 229 2.36 -22.99 -7.95
N GLN A 230 2.79 -24.23 -7.81
CA GLN A 230 4.19 -24.58 -8.00
C GLN A 230 4.64 -24.14 -9.41
N ASN A 231 5.82 -23.58 -9.53
CA ASN A 231 6.37 -22.99 -10.76
C ASN A 231 5.68 -21.67 -11.23
N GLN A 232 4.64 -21.19 -10.57
CA GLN A 232 4.01 -19.92 -10.90
C GLN A 232 4.53 -18.76 -10.04
N MET A 233 5.26 -19.02 -8.97
CA MET A 233 5.71 -18.02 -7.99
C MET A 233 6.87 -17.13 -8.48
N LYS A 234 7.54 -17.47 -9.60
CA LYS A 234 8.57 -16.62 -10.24
C LYS A 234 9.65 -16.09 -9.28
N ASP A 235 10.16 -16.92 -8.38
CA ASP A 235 11.18 -16.55 -7.38
C ASP A 235 10.73 -15.55 -6.28
N TRP A 236 9.48 -15.14 -6.21
CA TRP A 236 8.99 -14.24 -5.18
C TRP A 236 8.85 -14.94 -3.82
N MET A 237 9.77 -14.66 -2.90
CA MET A 237 9.71 -15.21 -1.55
C MET A 237 8.95 -14.33 -0.56
N PHE A 238 8.72 -13.04 -0.89
CA PHE A 238 7.95 -12.11 -0.08
C PHE A 238 7.35 -10.98 -0.93
N GLY A 239 6.01 -10.88 -0.95
CA GLY A 239 5.32 -9.95 -1.82
C GLY A 239 5.43 -10.34 -3.30
N CYS A 240 5.05 -9.43 -4.19
CA CYS A 240 5.16 -9.59 -5.64
C CYS A 240 4.94 -8.26 -6.32
N ASP A 241 5.85 -7.85 -7.20
CA ASP A 241 5.75 -6.58 -7.93
C ASP A 241 5.42 -6.77 -9.43
N ILE A 242 5.18 -8.00 -9.91
CA ILE A 242 5.02 -8.30 -11.35
C ILE A 242 4.02 -7.36 -12.02
N CYS A 243 2.83 -7.20 -11.45
CA CYS A 243 1.79 -6.36 -12.03
C CYS A 243 2.15 -4.86 -12.04
N GLN A 244 2.98 -4.40 -11.09
CA GLN A 244 3.50 -3.03 -11.06
C GLN A 244 4.66 -2.85 -12.05
N ASP A 245 5.58 -3.81 -12.12
CA ASP A 245 6.76 -3.74 -12.99
C ASP A 245 6.38 -3.67 -14.47
N VAL A 246 5.31 -4.36 -14.89
CA VAL A 246 4.83 -4.31 -16.29
C VAL A 246 3.92 -3.12 -16.59
N CYS A 247 3.50 -2.38 -15.56
CA CYS A 247 2.58 -1.25 -15.74
C CYS A 247 3.26 -0.10 -16.45
N PRO A 248 2.74 0.38 -17.60
CA PRO A 248 3.36 1.45 -18.37
C PRO A 248 3.47 2.78 -17.60
N TRP A 249 2.61 2.98 -16.61
CA TRP A 249 2.64 4.19 -15.78
C TRP A 249 3.84 4.23 -14.85
N ASN A 250 4.41 3.08 -14.48
CA ASN A 250 5.57 3.00 -13.60
C ASN A 250 6.90 3.44 -14.25
N ARG A 251 6.91 3.72 -15.58
CA ARG A 251 8.04 4.40 -16.23
C ARG A 251 8.32 5.81 -15.66
N PHE A 252 7.36 6.40 -14.97
CA PHE A 252 7.49 7.72 -14.35
C PHE A 252 7.97 7.66 -12.90
N SER A 253 8.08 6.46 -12.31
CA SER A 253 8.55 6.30 -10.95
C SER A 253 10.00 6.78 -10.82
N LYS A 254 10.26 7.52 -9.74
CA LYS A 254 11.58 8.06 -9.40
C LYS A 254 12.01 7.51 -8.06
N ALA A 255 13.31 7.32 -7.86
CA ALA A 255 13.84 6.87 -6.58
C ALA A 255 13.39 7.74 -5.42
N HIS A 256 13.02 7.09 -4.30
CA HIS A 256 12.64 7.79 -3.07
C HIS A 256 13.85 8.48 -2.42
N GLN A 257 13.56 9.46 -1.55
CA GLN A 257 14.58 10.19 -0.80
C GLN A 257 14.55 9.85 0.72
N GLU A 258 13.74 8.84 1.11
CA GLU A 258 13.61 8.46 2.52
C GLU A 258 14.80 7.58 2.96
N PRO A 259 15.65 8.04 3.89
CA PRO A 259 16.83 7.26 4.30
C PRO A 259 16.49 5.92 4.95
N LEU A 260 15.34 5.84 5.64
CA LEU A 260 14.89 4.63 6.32
C LEU A 260 14.37 3.56 5.35
N PHE A 261 14.06 3.92 4.11
CA PHE A 261 13.63 2.98 3.08
C PHE A 261 14.79 2.42 2.24
N GLN A 262 16.00 2.90 2.46
CA GLN A 262 17.17 2.36 1.75
C GLN A 262 17.36 0.87 2.03
N PRO A 263 17.53 0.05 0.98
CA PRO A 263 17.74 -1.37 1.13
C PRO A 263 19.06 -1.67 1.83
N LYS A 264 19.08 -2.74 2.61
CA LYS A 264 20.35 -3.24 3.15
C LYS A 264 21.14 -3.96 2.06
N LYS A 265 22.46 -3.81 2.11
CA LYS A 265 23.37 -4.45 1.16
C LYS A 265 23.17 -5.97 1.09
N GLU A 266 22.99 -6.61 2.24
CA GLU A 266 22.73 -8.04 2.32
C GLU A 266 21.46 -8.45 1.54
N LEU A 267 20.40 -7.65 1.63
CA LEU A 267 19.16 -7.90 0.87
C LEU A 267 19.42 -7.88 -0.65
N LEU A 268 20.22 -6.92 -1.13
CA LEU A 268 20.48 -6.73 -2.55
C LEU A 268 21.39 -7.82 -3.14
N GLU A 269 22.35 -8.31 -2.35
CA GLU A 269 23.46 -9.14 -2.84
C GLU A 269 23.30 -10.65 -2.59
N MET A 270 22.44 -11.08 -1.64
CA MET A 270 22.28 -12.50 -1.32
C MET A 270 21.86 -13.33 -2.54
N THR A 271 22.61 -14.40 -2.76
CA THR A 271 22.37 -15.40 -3.81
C THR A 271 21.23 -16.36 -3.43
N LYS A 272 20.65 -17.07 -4.41
CA LYS A 272 19.64 -18.12 -4.13
C LYS A 272 20.15 -19.13 -3.11
N LYS A 273 21.43 -19.55 -3.18
CA LYS A 273 22.01 -20.50 -2.24
C LYS A 273 22.03 -19.94 -0.81
N GLU A 274 22.47 -18.70 -0.63
CA GLU A 274 22.49 -18.06 0.70
C GLU A 274 21.09 -17.90 1.28
N TRP A 275 20.10 -17.59 0.45
CA TRP A 275 18.70 -17.57 0.88
C TRP A 275 18.18 -18.95 1.27
N GLN A 276 18.59 -20.00 0.56
CA GLN A 276 18.22 -21.39 0.87
C GLN A 276 18.82 -21.89 2.18
N GLU A 277 19.98 -21.36 2.55
CA GLU A 277 20.72 -21.69 3.77
C GLU A 277 20.51 -20.64 4.89
N ILE A 278 19.53 -19.73 4.72
CA ILE A 278 19.30 -18.65 5.68
C ILE A 278 19.04 -19.19 7.09
N THR A 279 19.77 -18.66 8.05
CA THR A 279 19.54 -18.93 9.48
C THR A 279 18.59 -17.91 10.10
N GLU A 280 18.01 -18.24 11.26
CA GLU A 280 17.16 -17.31 11.98
C GLU A 280 17.91 -16.03 12.39
N ASP A 281 19.20 -16.12 12.71
CA ASP A 281 20.03 -14.97 13.06
C ASP A 281 20.27 -14.07 11.86
N THR A 282 20.56 -14.67 10.69
CA THR A 282 20.67 -13.92 9.42
C THR A 282 19.35 -13.23 9.09
N PHE A 283 18.22 -13.94 9.20
CA PHE A 283 16.90 -13.35 9.02
C PHE A 283 16.66 -12.14 9.94
N LYS A 284 16.95 -12.29 11.25
CA LYS A 284 16.81 -11.19 12.21
C LYS A 284 17.70 -9.98 11.87
N LYS A 285 18.91 -10.24 11.34
CA LYS A 285 19.84 -9.18 10.92
C LYS A 285 19.36 -8.47 9.66
N VAL A 286 19.07 -9.22 8.59
CA VAL A 286 18.65 -8.67 7.29
C VAL A 286 17.34 -7.91 7.41
N PHE A 287 16.35 -8.48 8.08
CA PHE A 287 15.01 -7.90 8.21
C PHE A 287 14.77 -7.15 9.52
N LYS A 288 15.83 -6.68 10.19
CA LYS A 288 15.68 -5.85 11.40
C LYS A 288 14.85 -4.60 11.08
N LYS A 289 13.73 -4.45 11.80
CA LYS A 289 12.74 -3.37 11.59
C LYS A 289 12.03 -3.36 10.21
N SER A 290 12.16 -4.38 9.39
CA SER A 290 11.48 -4.49 8.10
C SER A 290 10.07 -5.05 8.25
N ALA A 291 9.17 -4.72 7.31
CA ALA A 291 7.83 -5.29 7.20
C ALA A 291 7.84 -6.82 6.98
N VAL A 292 8.93 -7.37 6.44
CA VAL A 292 9.13 -8.82 6.25
C VAL A 292 9.01 -9.60 7.56
N LYS A 293 9.27 -8.99 8.71
CA LYS A 293 9.07 -9.62 10.02
C LYS A 293 7.66 -10.14 10.28
N ARG A 294 6.65 -9.59 9.60
CA ARG A 294 5.26 -10.03 9.72
C ARG A 294 5.09 -11.50 9.39
N THR A 295 5.81 -12.01 8.39
CA THR A 295 5.73 -13.42 7.99
C THR A 295 6.57 -14.34 8.87
N LYS A 296 7.45 -13.79 9.73
CA LYS A 296 8.38 -14.52 10.61
C LYS A 296 9.41 -15.33 9.81
N TYR A 297 10.41 -15.87 10.50
CA TYR A 297 11.41 -16.76 9.91
C TYR A 297 10.77 -18.01 9.29
N SER A 298 9.80 -18.62 9.99
CA SER A 298 9.09 -19.80 9.51
C SER A 298 8.32 -19.58 8.21
N GLY A 299 7.75 -18.38 8.01
CA GLY A 299 7.05 -18.06 6.75
C GLY A 299 8.03 -17.87 5.59
N ILE A 300 9.15 -17.17 5.80
CA ILE A 300 10.19 -17.02 4.75
C ILE A 300 10.77 -18.39 4.37
N THR A 301 11.11 -19.23 5.34
CA THR A 301 11.65 -20.58 5.05
C THR A 301 10.65 -21.47 4.35
N ARG A 302 9.35 -21.41 4.72
CA ARG A 302 8.26 -22.08 3.99
C ARG A 302 8.21 -21.61 2.52
N ASN A 303 8.24 -20.30 2.29
CA ASN A 303 8.16 -19.73 0.95
C ASN A 303 9.37 -20.14 0.10
N ILE A 304 10.59 -20.08 0.65
CA ILE A 304 11.81 -20.53 -0.02
C ILE A 304 11.74 -22.03 -0.33
N GLN A 305 11.24 -22.85 0.61
CA GLN A 305 11.11 -24.28 0.37
C GLN A 305 10.16 -24.58 -0.79
N PHE A 306 9.01 -23.90 -0.85
CA PHE A 306 8.06 -24.02 -1.96
C PHE A 306 8.68 -23.62 -3.32
N LEU A 307 9.58 -22.64 -3.34
CA LEU A 307 10.28 -22.19 -4.55
C LEU A 307 11.40 -23.12 -5.01
N LYS A 308 11.85 -24.05 -4.15
CA LYS A 308 12.89 -25.05 -4.49
C LYS A 308 12.34 -26.27 -5.22
N GLU A 309 11.12 -26.63 -4.90
CA GLU A 309 10.40 -27.78 -5.45
C GLU A 309 9.91 -27.52 -6.87
#